data_a0a96263e856bc35cb713234c2284923
#
_entry.id   a0a96263e856bc35cb713234c2284923
#
_cell.length_a   1.000
_cell.length_b   1.000
_cell.length_c   1.000
_cell.angle_alpha   90.00
_cell.angle_beta   90.00
_cell.angle_gamma   90.00
#
_symmetry.space_group_name_H-M   'P 1'
#
loop_
_entity.id
_entity.type
_entity.pdbx_description
1 polymer ?
#
loop_
_entity_poly.entity_id
_entity_poly.type
_entity_poly.pdbx_seq_one_letter_code
_entity_poly.pdbx_strand_id
1 'polypeptide(L)'
;ARKNDQLKLEVQRLISDKNKLIERLASKKRLSKLMDYEDDWEKKAVVASVIGRDATQWSKVVVINKGTQNGIRNHLAVVTDAGVIGQVIHAGPNTSKVLLIVDGRSAVDALFQESRISGVVVGAGEDECKLKFVPNTADVKVGDHVLSSGLGGIFPKGLIIGKVSQVSRKKQGLFQDITLVPNSDLSRLEEVLVLLS
;
A
#
# COMPACT_ATOMS: atom_id res chain seq x y z
N ALA A 1 23.21 -5.36 -47.22
CA ALA A 1 23.23 -4.42 -46.08
C ALA A 1 21.82 -3.97 -45.68
N ARG A 2 21.04 -3.31 -46.56
CA ARG A 2 19.71 -2.75 -46.24
C ARG A 2 18.69 -3.76 -45.66
N LYS A 3 18.63 -4.97 -46.17
CA LYS A 3 17.69 -6.00 -45.70
C LYS A 3 18.01 -6.51 -44.28
N ASN A 4 19.29 -6.56 -43.92
CA ASN A 4 19.76 -6.97 -42.60
C ASN A 4 19.47 -5.89 -41.55
N ASP A 5 19.59 -4.61 -41.91
CA ASP A 5 19.28 -3.49 -41.05
C ASP A 5 17.77 -3.36 -40.77
N GLN A 6 16.94 -3.62 -41.80
CA GLN A 6 15.49 -3.69 -41.65
C GLN A 6 15.06 -4.82 -40.70
N LEU A 7 15.64 -6.00 -40.87
CA LEU A 7 15.36 -7.15 -39.99
C LEU A 7 15.77 -6.86 -38.53
N LYS A 8 16.89 -6.21 -38.31
CA LYS A 8 17.32 -5.80 -36.97
C LYS A 8 16.34 -4.83 -36.30
N LEU A 9 15.87 -3.84 -37.06
CA LEU A 9 14.87 -2.89 -36.57
C LEU A 9 13.54 -3.58 -36.25
N GLU A 10 13.12 -4.51 -37.08
CA GLU A 10 11.89 -5.27 -36.88
C GLU A 10 11.99 -6.19 -35.65
N VAL A 11 13.13 -6.86 -35.44
CA VAL A 11 13.41 -7.65 -34.24
C VAL A 11 13.38 -6.79 -32.98
N GLN A 12 14.00 -5.60 -33.01
CA GLN A 12 13.96 -4.68 -31.88
C GLN A 12 12.53 -4.21 -31.55
N ARG A 13 11.75 -3.91 -32.59
CA ARG A 13 10.33 -3.54 -32.42
C ARG A 13 9.52 -4.68 -31.81
N LEU A 14 9.67 -5.89 -32.32
CA LEU A 14 8.98 -7.07 -31.80
C LEU A 14 9.36 -7.39 -30.35
N ILE A 15 10.64 -7.21 -29.98
CA ILE A 15 11.09 -7.36 -28.58
C ILE A 15 10.44 -6.29 -27.70
N SER A 16 10.38 -5.03 -28.14
CA SER A 16 9.72 -3.95 -27.41
C SER A 16 8.23 -4.23 -27.23
N ASP A 17 7.53 -4.65 -28.28
CA ASP A 17 6.11 -4.95 -28.23
C ASP A 17 5.83 -6.18 -27.34
N LYS A 18 6.68 -7.21 -27.41
CA LYS A 18 6.62 -8.35 -26.48
C LYS A 18 6.77 -7.91 -25.03
N ASN A 19 7.73 -7.05 -24.72
CA ASN A 19 7.94 -6.56 -23.35
C ASN A 19 6.74 -5.75 -22.86
N LYS A 20 6.15 -4.90 -23.72
CA LYS A 20 4.92 -4.17 -23.39
C LYS A 20 3.75 -5.09 -23.09
N LEU A 21 3.61 -6.19 -23.86
CA LEU A 21 2.56 -7.19 -23.62
C LEU A 21 2.79 -7.97 -22.34
N ILE A 22 4.02 -8.34 -22.01
CA ILE A 22 4.39 -8.98 -20.73
C ILE A 22 4.04 -8.08 -19.56
N GLU A 23 4.39 -6.79 -19.62
CA GLU A 23 4.05 -5.79 -18.62
C GLU A 23 2.53 -5.64 -18.43
N ARG A 24 1.77 -5.57 -19.55
CA ARG A 24 0.31 -5.49 -19.49
C ARG A 24 -0.31 -6.75 -18.88
N LEU A 25 0.22 -7.93 -19.19
CA LEU A 25 -0.25 -9.19 -18.59
C LEU A 25 0.08 -9.27 -17.10
N ALA A 26 1.28 -8.83 -16.70
CA ALA A 26 1.67 -8.78 -15.30
C ALA A 26 0.79 -7.80 -14.50
N SER A 27 0.52 -6.61 -15.06
CA SER A 27 -0.40 -5.63 -14.50
C SER A 27 -1.81 -6.19 -14.38
N LYS A 28 -2.33 -6.81 -15.45
CA LYS A 28 -3.66 -7.45 -15.43
C LYS A 28 -3.76 -8.57 -14.39
N LYS A 29 -2.71 -9.37 -14.22
CA LYS A 29 -2.65 -10.44 -13.21
C LYS A 29 -2.63 -9.89 -11.80
N ARG A 30 -1.89 -8.78 -11.56
CA ARG A 30 -1.92 -8.08 -10.27
C ARG A 30 -3.32 -7.53 -9.97
N LEU A 31 -3.95 -6.90 -10.97
CA LEU A 31 -5.32 -6.39 -10.87
C LEU A 31 -6.35 -7.49 -10.62
N SER A 32 -6.24 -8.62 -11.32
CA SER A 32 -7.12 -9.78 -11.10
C SER A 32 -7.04 -10.31 -9.66
N LYS A 33 -5.84 -10.36 -9.09
CA LYS A 33 -5.68 -10.74 -7.67
C LYS A 33 -6.31 -9.74 -6.70
N LEU A 34 -6.32 -8.45 -7.06
CA LEU A 34 -7.04 -7.43 -6.28
C LEU A 34 -8.55 -7.60 -6.42
N MET A 35 -9.04 -7.96 -7.60
CA MET A 35 -10.46 -8.19 -7.88
C MET A 35 -11.00 -9.49 -7.26
N ASP A 36 -10.18 -10.52 -7.12
CA ASP A 36 -10.55 -11.75 -6.38
C ASP A 36 -10.78 -11.47 -4.87
N TYR A 37 -10.27 -10.33 -4.36
CA TYR A 37 -10.64 -9.77 -3.07
C TYR A 37 -11.98 -9.02 -3.09
N GLU A 38 -12.55 -8.74 -4.27
CA GLU A 38 -13.82 -8.00 -4.44
C GLU A 38 -15.08 -8.80 -4.03
N ASP A 39 -15.03 -10.12 -3.97
CA ASP A 39 -16.20 -10.95 -3.63
C ASP A 39 -16.73 -10.71 -2.20
N ASP A 40 -15.95 -10.02 -1.35
CA ASP A 40 -16.38 -9.59 -0.01
C ASP A 40 -16.63 -8.06 0.09
N TRP A 41 -16.44 -7.31 -1.00
CA TRP A 41 -16.45 -5.86 -1.00
C TRP A 41 -17.39 -5.33 -2.08
N GLU A 42 -18.63 -5.10 -1.73
CA GLU A 42 -19.64 -4.37 -2.57
C GLU A 42 -19.18 -2.96 -2.98
N LYS A 43 -17.88 -2.70 -3.14
CA LYS A 43 -17.34 -1.35 -3.19
C LYS A 43 -16.58 -1.11 -4.49
N LYS A 44 -16.99 -0.04 -5.15
CA LYS A 44 -16.28 0.49 -6.31
C LYS A 44 -14.84 0.84 -5.96
N ALA A 45 -13.91 0.44 -6.78
CA ALA A 45 -12.52 0.78 -6.66
C ALA A 45 -12.01 1.41 -7.96
N VAL A 46 -11.02 2.27 -7.86
CA VAL A 46 -10.38 2.93 -9.01
C VAL A 46 -8.92 2.53 -9.08
N VAL A 47 -8.53 1.96 -10.21
CA VAL A 47 -7.13 1.70 -10.52
C VAL A 47 -6.44 2.99 -10.93
N ALA A 48 -5.31 3.28 -10.33
CA ALA A 48 -4.49 4.44 -10.63
C ALA A 48 -3.01 4.07 -10.77
N SER A 49 -2.29 4.85 -11.57
CA SER A 49 -0.84 4.72 -11.70
C SER A 49 -0.13 5.79 -10.87
N VAL A 50 0.96 5.40 -10.24
CA VAL A 50 1.85 6.34 -9.56
C VAL A 50 2.67 7.08 -10.61
N ILE A 51 2.51 8.41 -10.64
CA ILE A 51 3.15 9.31 -11.63
C ILE A 51 4.20 10.23 -11.01
N GLY A 52 4.29 10.27 -9.70
CA GLY A 52 5.27 11.10 -9.00
C GLY A 52 5.45 10.64 -7.57
N ARG A 53 6.58 11.05 -7.01
CA ARG A 53 6.94 10.74 -5.62
C ARG A 53 7.56 11.97 -4.99
N ASP A 54 7.00 12.41 -3.91
CA ASP A 54 7.58 13.42 -3.04
C ASP A 54 8.15 12.70 -1.80
N ALA A 55 9.42 12.35 -1.90
CA ALA A 55 10.11 11.65 -0.84
C ALA A 55 11.23 12.54 -0.27
N THR A 56 10.84 13.46 0.59
CA THR A 56 11.79 14.12 1.48
C THR A 56 12.05 13.22 2.69
N GLN A 57 13.02 13.55 3.53
CA GLN A 57 13.25 12.81 4.77
C GLN A 57 12.00 12.78 5.69
N TRP A 58 11.13 13.78 5.56
CA TRP A 58 9.99 14.02 6.45
C TRP A 58 8.64 13.69 5.84
N SER A 59 8.55 13.65 4.53
CA SER A 59 7.29 13.42 3.80
C SER A 59 7.39 12.24 2.87
N LYS A 60 6.51 11.28 3.05
CA LYS A 60 6.37 10.10 2.20
C LYS A 60 5.01 10.14 1.51
N VAL A 61 4.99 10.81 0.37
CA VAL A 61 3.78 11.03 -0.44
C VAL A 61 4.03 10.56 -1.87
N VAL A 62 3.04 9.93 -2.47
CA VAL A 62 3.04 9.63 -3.90
C VAL A 62 1.88 10.35 -4.59
N VAL A 63 2.05 10.65 -5.86
CA VAL A 63 1.03 11.23 -6.70
C VAL A 63 0.50 10.18 -7.66
N ILE A 64 -0.81 10.06 -7.76
CA ILE A 64 -1.51 9.14 -8.67
C ILE A 64 -2.26 9.92 -9.76
N ASN A 65 -2.47 9.28 -10.91
CA ASN A 65 -3.06 9.88 -12.11
C ASN A 65 -4.59 9.86 -12.15
N LYS A 66 -5.24 9.80 -11.00
CA LYS A 66 -6.70 9.83 -10.85
C LYS A 66 -7.08 10.84 -9.77
N GLY A 67 -8.24 11.45 -9.93
CA GLY A 67 -8.71 12.50 -9.03
C GLY A 67 -10.22 12.51 -8.86
N THR A 68 -10.77 13.68 -8.52
CA THR A 68 -12.20 13.85 -8.25
C THR A 68 -13.08 13.49 -9.45
N GLN A 69 -12.61 13.67 -10.67
CA GLN A 69 -13.31 13.24 -11.88
C GLN A 69 -13.50 11.72 -11.98
N ASN A 70 -12.69 10.97 -11.24
CA ASN A 70 -12.75 9.50 -11.15
C ASN A 70 -13.44 9.02 -9.87
N GLY A 71 -14.06 9.92 -9.10
CA GLY A 71 -14.72 9.62 -7.84
C GLY A 71 -13.79 9.59 -6.63
N ILE A 72 -12.53 9.98 -6.78
CA ILE A 72 -11.56 10.02 -5.67
C ILE A 72 -11.84 11.26 -4.80
N ARG A 73 -11.76 11.07 -3.51
CA ARG A 73 -11.89 12.11 -2.48
C ARG A 73 -10.87 11.89 -1.38
N ASN A 74 -10.72 12.88 -0.51
CA ASN A 74 -9.84 12.77 0.65
C ASN A 74 -10.28 11.64 1.58
N HIS A 75 -9.33 11.03 2.27
CA HIS A 75 -9.51 9.95 3.25
C HIS A 75 -9.98 8.62 2.67
N LEU A 76 -9.77 8.36 1.39
CA LEU A 76 -9.97 7.03 0.82
C LEU A 76 -8.71 6.18 1.01
N ALA A 77 -8.92 4.92 1.37
CA ALA A 77 -7.84 3.94 1.48
C ALA A 77 -7.24 3.59 0.12
N VAL A 78 -5.94 3.42 0.08
CA VAL A 78 -5.18 3.02 -1.10
C VAL A 78 -4.42 1.74 -0.81
N VAL A 79 -4.58 0.75 -1.67
CA VAL A 79 -4.02 -0.59 -1.50
C VAL A 79 -3.30 -1.08 -2.77
N THR A 80 -2.51 -2.13 -2.62
CA THR A 80 -1.99 -2.97 -3.70
C THR A 80 -2.43 -4.41 -3.48
N ASP A 81 -2.02 -5.33 -4.34
CA ASP A 81 -2.19 -6.78 -4.14
C ASP A 81 -1.51 -7.30 -2.86
N ALA A 82 -0.50 -6.61 -2.37
CA ALA A 82 0.23 -6.97 -1.16
C ALA A 82 -0.36 -6.36 0.13
N GLY A 83 -1.22 -5.35 0.04
CA GLY A 83 -1.87 -4.75 1.20
C GLY A 83 -1.98 -3.23 1.15
N VAL A 84 -2.22 -2.64 2.32
CA VAL A 84 -2.38 -1.20 2.50
C VAL A 84 -1.09 -0.46 2.18
N ILE A 85 -1.20 0.61 1.39
CA ILE A 85 -0.07 1.51 1.14
C ILE A 85 -0.25 2.90 1.75
N GLY A 86 -1.48 3.36 1.92
CA GLY A 86 -1.75 4.68 2.46
C GLY A 86 -3.19 5.14 2.29
N GLN A 87 -3.37 6.44 2.34
CA GLN A 87 -4.67 7.11 2.16
C GLN A 87 -4.51 8.37 1.31
N VAL A 88 -5.57 8.74 0.61
CA VAL A 88 -5.64 10.00 -0.12
C VAL A 88 -5.70 11.16 0.87
N ILE A 89 -4.77 12.10 0.77
CA ILE A 89 -4.76 13.32 1.60
C ILE A 89 -5.22 14.56 0.84
N HIS A 90 -5.11 14.54 -0.48
CA HIS A 90 -5.58 15.62 -1.33
C HIS A 90 -6.00 15.06 -2.70
N ALA A 91 -7.25 15.32 -3.07
CA ALA A 91 -7.80 14.94 -4.36
C ALA A 91 -7.98 16.19 -5.23
N GLY A 92 -7.18 16.29 -6.29
CA GLY A 92 -7.37 17.26 -7.37
C GLY A 92 -8.27 16.71 -8.47
N PRO A 93 -8.55 17.49 -9.55
CA PRO A 93 -9.44 17.03 -10.60
C PRO A 93 -8.99 15.74 -11.30
N ASN A 94 -7.72 15.63 -11.64
CA ASN A 94 -7.14 14.54 -12.43
C ASN A 94 -6.02 13.78 -11.73
N THR A 95 -5.55 14.29 -10.60
CA THR A 95 -4.46 13.70 -9.81
C THR A 95 -4.79 13.76 -8.33
N SER A 96 -4.17 12.89 -7.54
CA SER A 96 -4.35 12.89 -6.09
C SER A 96 -3.02 12.60 -5.40
N LYS A 97 -2.89 13.10 -4.18
CA LYS A 97 -1.75 12.82 -3.30
C LYS A 97 -2.14 11.75 -2.30
N VAL A 98 -1.29 10.74 -2.17
CA VAL A 98 -1.45 9.62 -1.26
C VAL A 98 -0.36 9.66 -0.20
N LEU A 99 -0.76 9.74 1.07
CA LEU A 99 0.14 9.65 2.21
C LEU A 99 0.43 8.18 2.49
N LEU A 100 1.70 7.79 2.40
CA LEU A 100 2.12 6.42 2.67
C LEU A 100 2.09 6.11 4.16
N ILE A 101 1.83 4.85 4.52
CA ILE A 101 1.74 4.41 5.92
C ILE A 101 3.04 4.55 6.70
N VAL A 102 4.18 4.68 6.03
CA VAL A 102 5.50 4.93 6.65
C VAL A 102 5.76 6.40 6.97
N ASP A 103 4.92 7.31 6.49
CA ASP A 103 4.98 8.74 6.86
C ASP A 103 4.60 8.93 8.34
N GLY A 104 5.35 9.73 9.06
CA GLY A 104 5.11 9.97 10.49
C GLY A 104 3.74 10.60 10.82
N ARG A 105 3.03 11.15 9.83
CA ARG A 105 1.67 11.68 9.98
C ARG A 105 0.59 10.62 9.79
N SER A 106 0.96 9.44 9.28
CA SER A 106 0.03 8.33 9.04
C SER A 106 -0.24 7.56 10.32
N ALA A 107 -1.52 7.29 10.57
CA ALA A 107 -1.98 6.41 11.63
C ALA A 107 -3.10 5.52 11.10
N VAL A 108 -2.99 4.22 11.31
CA VAL A 108 -3.96 3.22 10.86
C VAL A 108 -4.38 2.36 12.04
N ASP A 109 -5.68 2.34 12.34
CA ASP A 109 -6.23 1.44 13.36
C ASP A 109 -6.10 -0.01 12.91
N ALA A 110 -5.47 -0.81 13.73
CA ALA A 110 -5.01 -2.14 13.37
C ALA A 110 -5.33 -3.18 14.44
N LEU A 111 -5.23 -4.44 14.04
CA LEU A 111 -5.31 -5.57 14.94
C LEU A 111 -4.41 -6.71 14.45
N PHE A 112 -3.96 -7.54 15.38
CA PHE A 112 -3.27 -8.77 15.03
C PHE A 112 -4.23 -9.79 14.43
N GLN A 113 -3.80 -10.48 13.39
CA GLN A 113 -4.65 -11.42 12.67
C GLN A 113 -5.14 -12.57 13.55
N GLU A 114 -4.27 -13.15 14.36
CA GLU A 114 -4.60 -14.31 15.20
C GLU A 114 -5.16 -13.91 16.56
N SER A 115 -4.42 -13.10 17.31
CA SER A 115 -4.81 -12.74 18.69
C SER A 115 -5.96 -11.74 18.76
N ARG A 116 -6.23 -11.03 17.68
CA ARG A 116 -7.25 -9.97 17.58
C ARG A 116 -7.01 -8.78 18.52
N ILE A 117 -5.82 -8.67 19.08
CA ILE A 117 -5.40 -7.54 19.90
C ILE A 117 -5.27 -6.30 19.02
N SER A 118 -5.84 -5.20 19.48
CA SER A 118 -5.85 -3.93 18.74
C SER A 118 -4.60 -3.10 19.02
N GLY A 119 -4.24 -2.27 18.05
CA GLY A 119 -3.19 -1.28 18.16
C GLY A 119 -3.33 -0.23 17.07
N VAL A 120 -2.38 0.69 17.00
CA VAL A 120 -2.33 1.72 15.97
C VAL A 120 -0.99 1.66 15.26
N VAL A 121 -1.03 1.48 13.95
CA VAL A 121 0.17 1.53 13.09
C VAL A 121 0.47 2.97 12.75
N VAL A 122 1.65 3.45 13.15
CA VAL A 122 2.12 4.80 12.90
C VAL A 122 3.40 4.74 12.07
N GLY A 123 3.52 5.60 11.07
CA GLY A 123 4.72 5.69 10.26
C GLY A 123 5.94 6.10 11.11
N ALA A 124 7.06 5.42 10.90
CA ALA A 124 8.32 5.69 11.60
C ALA A 124 9.39 6.34 10.71
N GLY A 125 9.02 6.68 9.48
CA GLY A 125 9.95 7.09 8.45
C GLY A 125 10.65 5.90 7.79
N GLU A 126 11.50 6.16 6.81
CA GLU A 126 12.14 5.13 6.01
C GLU A 126 11.12 4.09 5.49
N ASP A 127 11.32 2.82 5.77
CA ASP A 127 10.46 1.73 5.27
C ASP A 127 9.78 0.96 6.42
N GLU A 128 9.64 1.56 7.59
CA GLU A 128 9.12 0.92 8.79
C GLU A 128 7.95 1.68 9.41
N CYS A 129 7.13 0.96 10.17
CA CYS A 129 6.10 1.50 11.02
C CYS A 129 6.29 1.06 12.47
N LYS A 130 5.69 1.78 13.39
CA LYS A 130 5.55 1.38 14.79
C LYS A 130 4.10 1.00 15.07
N LEU A 131 3.92 -0.08 15.78
CA LEU A 131 2.61 -0.48 16.30
C LEU A 131 2.51 -0.07 17.77
N LYS A 132 1.63 0.90 18.02
CA LYS A 132 1.45 1.53 19.34
C LYS A 132 0.22 1.01 20.07
N PHE A 133 0.19 1.23 21.36
CA PHE A 133 -0.93 0.91 22.26
C PHE A 133 -1.22 -0.58 22.40
N VAL A 134 -0.24 -1.43 22.13
CA VAL A 134 -0.33 -2.86 22.39
C VAL A 134 0.10 -3.12 23.83
N PRO A 135 -0.76 -3.71 24.68
CA PRO A 135 -0.45 -3.95 26.08
C PRO A 135 0.83 -4.77 26.26
N ASN A 136 1.60 -4.43 27.29
CA ASN A 136 2.87 -5.12 27.58
C ASN A 136 2.66 -6.61 27.94
N THR A 137 1.44 -6.98 28.34
CA THR A 137 1.03 -8.35 28.64
C THR A 137 0.64 -9.18 27.41
N ALA A 138 0.46 -8.54 26.25
CA ALA A 138 0.10 -9.24 25.02
C ALA A 138 1.26 -10.09 24.51
N ASP A 139 0.93 -11.31 24.06
CA ASP A 139 1.91 -12.21 23.44
C ASP A 139 2.04 -11.89 21.96
N VAL A 140 3.07 -11.11 21.62
CA VAL A 140 3.38 -10.69 20.26
C VAL A 140 4.73 -11.28 19.86
N LYS A 141 4.77 -11.86 18.67
CA LYS A 141 5.97 -12.50 18.10
C LYS A 141 6.37 -11.87 16.79
N VAL A 142 7.65 -11.90 16.49
CA VAL A 142 8.17 -11.58 15.16
C VAL A 142 7.52 -12.50 14.12
N GLY A 143 7.04 -11.91 13.03
CA GLY A 143 6.30 -12.61 11.98
C GLY A 143 4.78 -12.55 12.11
N ASP A 144 4.23 -12.06 13.21
CA ASP A 144 2.80 -11.88 13.36
C ASP A 144 2.25 -10.89 12.33
N HIS A 145 1.14 -11.24 11.70
CA HIS A 145 0.48 -10.41 10.71
C HIS A 145 -0.45 -9.40 11.37
N VAL A 146 -0.42 -8.18 10.82
CA VAL A 146 -1.24 -7.06 11.28
C VAL A 146 -2.17 -6.63 10.15
N LEU A 147 -3.45 -6.50 10.48
CA LEU A 147 -4.52 -6.12 9.58
C LEU A 147 -5.14 -4.79 10.01
N SER A 148 -5.81 -4.11 9.09
CA SER A 148 -6.69 -2.99 9.44
C SER A 148 -7.88 -3.47 10.27
N SER A 149 -8.24 -2.70 11.31
CA SER A 149 -9.34 -3.06 12.22
C SER A 149 -10.72 -2.62 11.73
N GLY A 150 -10.78 -1.68 10.78
CA GLY A 150 -12.01 -1.03 10.35
C GLY A 150 -12.49 0.11 11.26
N LEU A 151 -11.85 0.30 12.40
CA LEU A 151 -12.11 1.45 13.27
C LEU A 151 -11.59 2.73 12.59
N GLY A 152 -12.16 3.87 12.91
CA GLY A 152 -11.77 5.15 12.30
C GLY A 152 -12.38 5.43 10.91
N GLY A 153 -12.96 4.45 10.23
CA GLY A 153 -13.79 4.63 9.02
C GLY A 153 -13.04 4.92 7.72
N ILE A 154 -11.71 4.99 7.71
CA ILE A 154 -10.90 5.21 6.51
C ILE A 154 -10.54 3.88 5.85
N PHE A 155 -9.96 2.97 6.62
CA PHE A 155 -9.53 1.67 6.14
C PHE A 155 -10.58 0.61 6.46
N PRO A 156 -11.10 -0.09 5.45
CA PRO A 156 -11.96 -1.24 5.68
C PRO A 156 -11.25 -2.30 6.53
N LYS A 157 -12.02 -3.08 7.27
CA LYS A 157 -11.51 -4.15 8.13
C LYS A 157 -10.88 -5.28 7.30
N GLY A 158 -9.76 -5.82 7.75
CA GLY A 158 -9.17 -7.04 7.22
C GLY A 158 -8.14 -6.84 6.13
N LEU A 159 -7.76 -5.59 5.82
CA LEU A 159 -6.66 -5.32 4.89
C LEU A 159 -5.32 -5.65 5.54
N ILE A 160 -4.45 -6.36 4.84
CA ILE A 160 -3.10 -6.63 5.32
C ILE A 160 -2.31 -5.32 5.35
N ILE A 161 -1.70 -5.01 6.49
CA ILE A 161 -0.80 -3.86 6.66
C ILE A 161 0.64 -4.34 6.56
N GLY A 162 1.03 -5.33 7.36
CA GLY A 162 2.40 -5.84 7.37
C GLY A 162 2.63 -6.93 8.40
N LYS A 163 3.90 -7.15 8.69
CA LYS A 163 4.38 -8.13 9.66
C LYS A 163 5.23 -7.49 10.74
N VAL A 164 5.15 -8.02 11.93
CA VAL A 164 6.04 -7.67 13.04
C VAL A 164 7.48 -8.10 12.70
N SER A 165 8.41 -7.15 12.73
CA SER A 165 9.84 -7.38 12.50
C SER A 165 10.65 -7.36 13.79
N GLN A 166 10.20 -6.62 14.80
CA GLN A 166 10.90 -6.50 16.08
C GLN A 166 9.90 -6.25 17.20
N VAL A 167 10.13 -6.89 18.34
CA VAL A 167 9.36 -6.71 19.58
C VAL A 167 10.30 -6.36 20.71
N SER A 168 10.05 -5.27 21.43
CA SER A 168 10.77 -4.91 22.64
C SER A 168 9.78 -4.66 23.78
N ARG A 169 9.84 -5.51 24.79
CA ARG A 169 9.06 -5.35 26.02
C ARG A 169 9.82 -4.49 27.00
N LYS A 170 9.23 -3.38 27.39
CA LYS A 170 9.79 -2.52 28.42
C LYS A 170 9.52 -3.15 29.80
N LYS A 171 10.54 -3.17 30.66
CA LYS A 171 10.36 -3.62 32.07
C LYS A 171 9.41 -2.72 32.85
N GLN A 172 9.26 -1.47 32.44
CA GLN A 172 8.37 -0.48 33.01
C GLN A 172 7.56 0.18 31.89
N GLY A 173 6.25 0.17 32.01
CA GLY A 173 5.34 0.79 31.05
C GLY A 173 4.12 -0.09 30.77
N LEU A 174 3.08 0.52 30.19
CA LEU A 174 1.83 -0.15 29.84
C LEU A 174 1.90 -0.85 28.50
N PHE A 175 2.75 -0.37 27.61
CA PHE A 175 2.79 -0.79 26.20
C PHE A 175 4.18 -1.26 25.79
N GLN A 176 4.24 -2.24 24.91
CA GLN A 176 5.47 -2.69 24.29
C GLN A 176 5.80 -1.90 23.03
N ASP A 177 7.08 -1.85 22.67
CA ASP A 177 7.55 -1.28 21.40
C ASP A 177 7.58 -2.37 20.32
N ILE A 178 6.79 -2.17 19.27
CA ILE A 178 6.70 -3.11 18.17
C ILE A 178 7.04 -2.39 16.88
N THR A 179 7.94 -2.96 16.11
CA THR A 179 8.27 -2.51 14.75
C THR A 179 7.60 -3.42 13.74
N LEU A 180 6.99 -2.80 12.75
CA LEU A 180 6.25 -3.44 11.67
C LEU A 180 6.90 -3.07 10.34
N VAL A 181 7.06 -4.06 9.47
CA VAL A 181 7.44 -3.85 8.07
C VAL A 181 6.17 -3.97 7.21
N PRO A 182 5.86 -2.95 6.38
CA PRO A 182 4.74 -3.01 5.45
C PRO A 182 4.84 -4.24 4.53
N ASN A 183 3.70 -4.85 4.24
CA ASN A 183 3.67 -6.00 3.33
C ASN A 183 3.87 -5.60 1.86
N SER A 184 3.44 -4.39 1.50
CA SER A 184 3.69 -3.79 0.18
C SER A 184 5.08 -3.17 0.11
N ASP A 185 5.76 -3.32 -1.03
CA ASP A 185 7.01 -2.60 -1.30
C ASP A 185 6.69 -1.16 -1.70
N LEU A 186 6.75 -0.25 -0.74
CA LEU A 186 6.41 1.16 -0.92
C LEU A 186 7.45 1.93 -1.78
N SER A 187 8.63 1.35 -1.99
CA SER A 187 9.66 1.94 -2.84
C SER A 187 9.44 1.68 -4.34
N ARG A 188 8.60 0.70 -4.68
CA ARG A 188 8.37 0.22 -6.05
C ARG A 188 6.90 0.25 -6.46
N LEU A 189 6.16 1.24 -6.00
CA LEU A 189 4.75 1.39 -6.36
C LEU A 189 4.61 1.83 -7.82
N GLU A 190 3.82 1.10 -8.58
CA GLU A 190 3.47 1.40 -9.98
C GLU A 190 1.95 1.60 -10.12
N GLU A 191 1.17 0.54 -9.95
CA GLU A 191 -0.29 0.60 -9.92
C GLU A 191 -0.82 0.42 -8.50
N VAL A 192 -1.85 1.17 -8.20
CA VAL A 192 -2.55 1.13 -6.91
C VAL A 192 -4.06 1.10 -7.11
N LEU A 193 -4.77 0.66 -6.10
CA LEU A 193 -6.22 0.63 -6.07
C LEU A 193 -6.73 1.58 -5.00
N VAL A 194 -7.55 2.55 -5.40
CA VAL A 194 -8.22 3.46 -4.48
C VAL A 194 -9.61 2.93 -4.18
N LEU A 195 -9.91 2.68 -2.92
CA LEU A 195 -11.21 2.17 -2.48
C LEU A 195 -12.18 3.34 -2.29
N LEU A 196 -13.28 3.37 -3.06
CA LEU A 196 -14.18 4.54 -3.12
C LEU A 196 -15.21 4.64 -1.98
N SER A 197 -15.16 3.74 -1.05
CA SER A 197 -16.12 3.82 0.08
C SER A 197 -15.55 3.31 1.37
#